data_d1d6bdbb587304d74c8dd6d6a87072b6
#
_entry.id   d1d6bdbb587304d74c8dd6d6a87072b6
#
_cell.length_a   1.000
_cell.length_b   1.000
_cell.length_c   1.000
_cell.angle_alpha   90.00
_cell.angle_beta   90.00
_cell.angle_gamma   90.00
#
_symmetry.space_group_name_H-M   'P 1'
#
loop_
_entity.id
_entity.type
_entity.pdbx_description
1 polymer ?
#
loop_
_entity_poly.entity_id
_entity_poly.type
_entity_poly.pdbx_seq_one_letter_code
_entity_poly.pdbx_strand_id
1 'polypeptide(L)'
;MDKKIKSRLPPFTEALMNHTKEKQFPFDTPGHHGGAFYNLTEEGKAFTRFYGNAMFAADVSDSGNDPGNPSSHEGAAGAAEKLAADTFGADRAWFILHGTSVSNRICCQALLSENDLVLLDRNNHKSVYQGALLQCSAIPVFLDSLRLKSGIISGIDRHSLNEKHLRKEAARLAPESKRKKRPYRLAIIQFATY
;
A
#
# COMPACT_ATOMS: atom_id res chain seq x y z
N MET A 1 39.08 -12.68 15.10
CA MET A 1 38.22 -12.20 13.99
C MET A 1 36.79 -12.51 14.38
N ASP A 2 36.10 -11.57 15.06
CA ASP A 2 34.70 -11.73 15.42
C ASP A 2 33.85 -11.67 14.15
N LYS A 3 33.24 -12.80 13.84
CA LYS A 3 32.14 -12.80 12.86
C LYS A 3 31.03 -11.94 13.46
N LYS A 4 30.92 -10.67 13.03
CA LYS A 4 29.73 -9.86 13.29
C LYS A 4 28.52 -10.71 12.90
N ILE A 5 27.75 -11.14 13.89
CA ILE A 5 26.47 -11.78 13.65
C ILE A 5 25.66 -10.73 12.89
N LYS A 6 25.41 -10.98 11.60
CA LYS A 6 24.59 -10.11 10.78
C LYS A 6 23.22 -10.03 11.46
N SER A 7 22.77 -8.85 11.81
CA SER A 7 21.46 -8.65 12.41
C SER A 7 20.40 -9.35 11.54
N ARG A 8 19.44 -10.01 12.19
CA ARG A 8 18.29 -10.64 11.52
C ARG A 8 17.11 -9.67 11.38
N LEU A 9 17.26 -8.46 11.89
CA LEU A 9 16.21 -7.43 11.80
C LEU A 9 16.21 -6.80 10.41
N PRO A 10 15.04 -6.39 9.91
CA PRO A 10 14.95 -5.56 8.71
C PRO A 10 15.75 -4.26 8.90
N PRO A 11 16.39 -3.73 7.84
CA PRO A 11 17.31 -2.59 7.97
C PRO A 11 16.68 -1.37 8.63
N PHE A 12 15.44 -1.03 8.29
CA PHE A 12 14.74 0.11 8.89
C PHE A 12 14.47 -0.12 10.39
N THR A 13 14.04 -1.31 10.76
CA THR A 13 13.79 -1.67 12.17
C THR A 13 15.08 -1.59 12.99
N GLU A 14 16.19 -2.08 12.44
CA GLU A 14 17.49 -2.01 13.10
C GLU A 14 17.96 -0.57 13.29
N ALA A 15 17.85 0.27 12.25
CA ALA A 15 18.21 1.67 12.31
C ALA A 15 17.36 2.43 13.37
N LEU A 16 16.05 2.23 13.37
CA LEU A 16 15.14 2.83 14.33
C LEU A 16 15.46 2.39 15.77
N MET A 17 15.69 1.11 16.01
CA MET A 17 16.06 0.59 17.33
C MET A 17 17.41 1.10 17.82
N ASN A 18 18.34 1.38 16.91
CA ASN A 18 19.63 1.97 17.28
C ASN A 18 19.46 3.44 17.59
N HIS A 19 18.71 4.18 16.80
CA HIS A 19 18.36 5.59 17.05
C HIS A 19 17.77 5.78 18.45
N THR A 20 16.84 4.91 18.90
CA THR A 20 16.24 5.01 20.24
C THR A 20 17.24 4.82 21.40
N LYS A 21 18.43 4.26 21.16
CA LYS A 21 19.47 4.09 22.16
C LYS A 21 20.41 5.28 22.28
N GLU A 22 20.41 6.14 21.28
CA GLU A 22 21.25 7.33 21.27
C GLU A 22 20.61 8.41 22.12
N LYS A 23 21.44 9.12 22.89
CA LYS A 23 20.99 10.30 23.64
C LYS A 23 20.90 11.49 22.68
N GLN A 24 19.73 11.66 22.12
CA GLN A 24 19.45 12.79 21.23
C GLN A 24 18.61 13.85 21.93
N PHE A 25 18.82 15.09 21.51
CA PHE A 25 18.01 16.23 21.93
C PHE A 25 17.26 16.74 20.69
N PRO A 26 16.08 16.19 20.38
CA PRO A 26 15.33 16.56 19.19
C PRO A 26 14.82 18.01 19.31
N PHE A 27 15.06 18.81 18.28
CA PHE A 27 14.52 20.16 18.12
C PHE A 27 13.49 20.24 16.98
N ASP A 28 13.09 19.12 16.47
CA ASP A 28 12.14 18.93 15.37
C ASP A 28 10.81 18.34 15.86
N THR A 29 9.94 17.99 14.94
CA THR A 29 8.72 17.25 15.23
C THR A 29 9.03 15.74 15.36
N PRO A 30 8.24 14.99 16.15
CA PRO A 30 7.05 15.41 16.89
C PRO A 30 7.37 16.15 18.21
N GLY A 31 6.50 17.12 18.57
CA GLY A 31 6.71 18.03 19.70
C GLY A 31 6.74 17.41 21.09
N HIS A 32 6.52 16.10 21.21
CA HIS A 32 6.69 15.38 22.50
C HIS A 32 8.17 15.07 22.81
N HIS A 33 9.09 15.33 21.86
CA HIS A 33 10.55 15.17 22.05
C HIS A 33 10.94 13.84 22.69
N GLY A 34 10.67 12.73 22.00
CA GLY A 34 10.95 11.37 22.51
C GLY A 34 10.15 11.01 23.76
N GLY A 35 9.01 11.67 24.02
CA GLY A 35 8.15 11.48 25.18
C GLY A 35 8.46 12.37 26.37
N ALA A 36 9.49 13.23 26.31
CA ALA A 36 9.88 14.11 27.41
C ALA A 36 8.73 15.04 27.86
N PHE A 37 7.94 15.54 26.90
CA PHE A 37 6.78 16.39 27.18
C PHE A 37 5.75 15.73 28.08
N TYR A 38 5.48 14.44 27.89
CA TYR A 38 4.50 13.70 28.71
C TYR A 38 4.93 13.54 30.17
N ASN A 39 6.22 13.63 30.47
CA ASN A 39 6.72 13.51 31.84
C ASN A 39 6.51 14.78 32.69
N LEU A 40 5.92 15.84 32.12
CA LEU A 40 5.62 17.09 32.84
C LEU A 40 4.40 17.00 33.74
N THR A 41 3.50 16.03 33.53
CA THR A 41 2.28 15.83 34.32
C THR A 41 2.14 14.36 34.79
N GLU A 42 1.33 14.14 35.82
CA GLU A 42 1.08 12.77 36.31
C GLU A 42 0.31 11.92 35.28
N GLU A 43 -0.63 12.52 34.57
CA GLU A 43 -1.39 11.86 33.50
C GLU A 43 -0.46 11.47 32.36
N GLY A 44 0.43 12.36 31.96
CA GLY A 44 1.45 12.08 30.94
C GLY A 44 2.42 10.99 31.35
N LYS A 45 2.86 10.97 32.61
CA LYS A 45 3.67 9.85 33.16
C LYS A 45 2.89 8.53 33.16
N ALA A 46 1.59 8.56 33.47
CA ALA A 46 0.74 7.35 33.37
C ALA A 46 0.68 6.85 31.92
N PHE A 47 0.54 7.76 30.96
CA PHE A 47 0.51 7.46 29.53
C PHE A 47 1.84 6.84 29.07
N THR A 48 2.99 7.42 29.42
CA THR A 48 4.28 6.88 29.07
C THR A 48 4.58 5.53 29.74
N ARG A 49 4.12 5.33 30.99
CA ARG A 49 4.22 4.03 31.64
C ARG A 49 3.42 2.94 30.91
N PHE A 50 2.23 3.29 30.39
CA PHE A 50 1.38 2.35 29.67
C PHE A 50 1.97 1.90 28.35
N TYR A 51 2.48 2.84 27.53
CA TYR A 51 3.01 2.55 26.19
C TYR A 51 4.50 2.17 26.20
N GLY A 52 5.23 2.58 27.20
CA GLY A 52 6.70 2.44 27.28
C GLY A 52 7.44 3.57 26.57
N ASN A 53 8.60 3.96 27.12
CA ASN A 53 9.40 5.07 26.60
C ASN A 53 9.94 4.79 25.18
N ALA A 54 10.23 3.56 24.82
CA ALA A 54 10.79 3.20 23.52
C ALA A 54 9.83 3.54 22.36
N MET A 55 8.51 3.48 22.61
CA MET A 55 7.52 3.87 21.61
C MET A 55 7.66 5.34 21.20
N PHE A 56 7.78 6.23 22.18
CA PHE A 56 7.93 7.68 21.92
C PHE A 56 9.31 8.04 21.38
N ALA A 57 10.35 7.34 21.81
CA ALA A 57 11.69 7.50 21.28
C ALA A 57 11.82 7.04 19.82
N ALA A 58 10.94 6.13 19.37
CA ALA A 58 10.88 5.63 18.01
C ALA A 58 10.01 6.50 17.08
N ASP A 59 9.24 7.45 17.62
CA ASP A 59 8.46 8.40 16.83
C ASP A 59 9.35 9.60 16.48
N VAL A 60 9.98 9.52 15.32
CA VAL A 60 11.01 10.44 14.86
C VAL A 60 10.64 11.04 13.50
N SER A 61 11.13 12.24 13.24
CA SER A 61 11.03 12.88 11.94
C SER A 61 11.96 12.24 10.91
N ASP A 62 11.57 12.25 9.64
CA ASP A 62 12.39 11.81 8.51
C ASP A 62 13.37 12.91 8.02
N SER A 63 13.55 13.99 8.77
CA SER A 63 14.24 15.20 8.37
C SER A 63 15.76 15.10 8.20
N GLY A 64 16.26 13.98 7.73
CA GLY A 64 17.57 13.95 7.08
C GLY A 64 18.70 13.19 7.79
N ASN A 65 18.42 12.50 8.87
CA ASN A 65 19.38 11.59 9.51
C ASN A 65 18.79 10.18 9.62
N ASP A 66 19.59 9.19 10.02
CA ASP A 66 19.07 7.84 10.24
C ASP A 66 17.67 7.87 10.89
N PRO A 67 16.69 7.13 10.37
CA PRO A 67 16.80 5.86 9.62
C PRO A 67 16.67 5.96 8.09
N GLY A 68 16.84 7.12 7.49
CA GLY A 68 16.74 7.36 6.05
C GLY A 68 15.42 7.99 5.63
N ASN A 69 15.41 8.56 4.44
CA ASN A 69 14.25 9.30 3.92
C ASN A 69 13.38 8.39 3.03
N PRO A 70 12.13 8.10 3.44
CA PRO A 70 11.21 7.29 2.63
C PRO A 70 10.86 7.91 1.27
N SER A 71 10.92 9.24 1.14
CA SER A 71 10.57 9.92 -0.12
C SER A 71 11.67 9.82 -1.16
N SER A 72 12.95 9.79 -0.76
CA SER A 72 14.09 9.57 -1.66
C SER A 72 14.46 8.09 -1.81
N HIS A 73 13.85 7.20 -1.02
CA HIS A 73 14.16 5.76 -1.01
C HIS A 73 15.62 5.45 -0.66
N GLU A 74 16.21 6.24 0.22
CA GLU A 74 17.61 6.15 0.63
C GLU A 74 17.78 5.66 2.08
N GLY A 75 19.04 5.37 2.46
CA GLY A 75 19.38 4.94 3.80
C GLY A 75 18.74 3.60 4.17
N ALA A 76 18.37 3.46 5.43
CA ALA A 76 17.78 2.24 5.94
C ALA A 76 16.38 1.96 5.37
N ALA A 77 15.62 3.00 5.02
CA ALA A 77 14.32 2.87 4.34
C ALA A 77 14.49 2.20 2.97
N GLY A 78 15.37 2.72 2.11
CA GLY A 78 15.66 2.13 0.81
C GLY A 78 16.26 0.72 0.91
N ALA A 79 17.11 0.47 1.89
CA ALA A 79 17.65 -0.88 2.14
C ALA A 79 16.54 -1.88 2.54
N ALA A 80 15.54 -1.43 3.31
CA ALA A 80 14.39 -2.25 3.68
C ALA A 80 13.48 -2.53 2.49
N GLU A 81 13.22 -1.55 1.62
CA GLU A 81 12.47 -1.74 0.36
C GLU A 81 13.18 -2.74 -0.56
N LYS A 82 14.51 -2.62 -0.68
CA LYS A 82 15.30 -3.59 -1.46
C LYS A 82 15.18 -5.00 -0.88
N LEU A 83 15.29 -5.15 0.43
CA LEU A 83 15.13 -6.45 1.09
C LEU A 83 13.73 -7.03 0.86
N ALA A 84 12.69 -6.19 0.90
CA ALA A 84 11.33 -6.60 0.58
C ALA A 84 11.21 -7.07 -0.87
N ALA A 85 11.76 -6.32 -1.83
CA ALA A 85 11.77 -6.71 -3.24
C ALA A 85 12.46 -8.06 -3.44
N ASP A 86 13.67 -8.25 -2.88
CA ASP A 86 14.43 -9.50 -2.95
C ASP A 86 13.65 -10.67 -2.32
N THR A 87 12.96 -10.44 -1.19
CA THR A 87 12.19 -11.47 -0.48
C THR A 87 10.97 -11.95 -1.26
N PHE A 88 10.28 -11.03 -1.93
CA PHE A 88 9.08 -11.33 -2.73
C PHE A 88 9.39 -11.64 -4.21
N GLY A 89 10.65 -11.60 -4.62
CA GLY A 89 11.03 -11.82 -6.02
C GLY A 89 10.51 -10.74 -6.95
N ALA A 90 10.42 -9.50 -6.49
CA ALA A 90 9.97 -8.35 -7.25
C ALA A 90 11.15 -7.49 -7.72
N ASP A 91 11.01 -6.77 -8.84
CA ASP A 91 12.02 -5.83 -9.31
C ASP A 91 12.18 -4.65 -8.35
N ARG A 92 11.08 -4.21 -7.74
CA ARG A 92 11.02 -3.12 -6.76
C ARG A 92 9.89 -3.33 -5.75
N ALA A 93 10.06 -2.76 -4.57
CA ALA A 93 9.03 -2.64 -3.55
C ALA A 93 9.01 -1.21 -3.00
N TRP A 94 7.83 -0.73 -2.63
CA TRP A 94 7.63 0.58 -2.00
C TRP A 94 6.74 0.41 -0.78
N PHE A 95 7.12 1.04 0.32
CA PHE A 95 6.29 1.04 1.52
C PHE A 95 5.29 2.20 1.47
N ILE A 96 4.02 1.87 1.30
CA ILE A 96 2.93 2.85 1.28
C ILE A 96 2.33 2.95 2.68
N LEU A 97 2.59 4.05 3.36
CA LEU A 97 2.24 4.23 4.78
C LEU A 97 0.77 4.58 5.02
N HIS A 98 0.02 4.96 3.99
CA HIS A 98 -1.38 5.38 4.08
C HIS A 98 -2.37 4.23 3.82
N GLY A 99 -1.92 3.00 3.99
CA GLY A 99 -2.72 1.79 3.87
C GLY A 99 -2.99 1.33 2.44
N THR A 100 -3.50 0.10 2.31
CA THR A 100 -3.78 -0.57 1.03
C THR A 100 -4.72 0.23 0.12
N SER A 101 -5.63 1.03 0.69
CA SER A 101 -6.52 1.87 -0.11
C SER A 101 -5.76 2.90 -0.96
N VAL A 102 -4.68 3.47 -0.42
CA VAL A 102 -3.81 4.37 -1.18
C VAL A 102 -2.97 3.60 -2.18
N SER A 103 -2.45 2.43 -1.82
CA SER A 103 -1.73 1.55 -2.74
C SER A 103 -2.57 1.20 -3.97
N ASN A 104 -3.83 0.80 -3.78
CA ASN A 104 -4.75 0.51 -4.88
C ASN A 104 -4.95 1.72 -5.80
N ARG A 105 -5.10 2.92 -5.24
CA ARG A 105 -5.24 4.17 -6.02
C ARG A 105 -3.97 4.49 -6.80
N ILE A 106 -2.80 4.35 -6.19
CA ILE A 106 -1.52 4.55 -6.87
C ILE A 106 -1.38 3.58 -8.05
N CYS A 107 -1.66 2.29 -7.84
CA CYS A 107 -1.63 1.29 -8.91
C CYS A 107 -2.59 1.64 -10.06
N CYS A 108 -3.82 2.06 -9.74
CA CYS A 108 -4.76 2.49 -10.77
C CYS A 108 -4.22 3.69 -11.55
N GLN A 109 -3.75 4.73 -10.87
CA GLN A 109 -3.23 5.93 -11.52
C GLN A 109 -1.96 5.70 -12.35
N ALA A 110 -1.13 4.73 -11.95
CA ALA A 110 0.05 4.36 -12.71
C ALA A 110 -0.25 3.58 -13.99
N LEU A 111 -1.39 2.85 -14.03
CA LEU A 111 -1.70 1.90 -15.09
C LEU A 111 -2.85 2.34 -16.00
N LEU A 112 -3.71 3.24 -15.55
CA LEU A 112 -4.92 3.67 -16.25
C LEU A 112 -4.88 5.15 -16.61
N SER A 113 -5.44 5.44 -17.76
CA SER A 113 -5.73 6.79 -18.24
C SER A 113 -7.23 6.96 -18.48
N GLU A 114 -7.66 8.19 -18.71
CA GLU A 114 -9.03 8.49 -19.08
C GLU A 114 -9.48 7.66 -20.29
N ASN A 115 -10.69 7.12 -20.20
CA ASN A 115 -11.33 6.26 -21.22
C ASN A 115 -10.66 4.89 -21.44
N ASP A 116 -9.66 4.51 -20.65
CA ASP A 116 -9.18 3.12 -20.68
C ASP A 116 -10.26 2.16 -20.18
N LEU A 117 -10.43 1.04 -20.90
CA LEU A 117 -11.32 -0.04 -20.46
C LEU A 117 -10.66 -0.87 -19.36
N VAL A 118 -11.33 -1.04 -18.25
CA VAL A 118 -10.89 -1.84 -17.12
C VAL A 118 -11.90 -2.93 -16.76
N LEU A 119 -11.44 -4.16 -16.63
CA LEU A 119 -12.25 -5.27 -16.11
C LEU A 119 -12.24 -5.21 -14.59
N LEU A 120 -13.42 -5.16 -13.99
CA LEU A 120 -13.59 -5.10 -12.55
C LEU A 120 -14.50 -6.24 -12.08
N ASP A 121 -14.03 -7.02 -11.12
CA ASP A 121 -14.93 -7.85 -10.32
C ASP A 121 -15.84 -6.94 -9.48
N ARG A 122 -17.15 -7.23 -9.46
CA ARG A 122 -18.11 -6.46 -8.66
C ARG A 122 -17.84 -6.51 -7.15
N ASN A 123 -17.06 -7.46 -6.68
CA ASN A 123 -16.71 -7.61 -5.29
C ASN A 123 -15.42 -6.86 -4.87
N ASN A 124 -14.93 -5.96 -5.70
CA ASN A 124 -13.73 -5.19 -5.38
C ASN A 124 -13.95 -4.21 -4.22
N HIS A 125 -12.90 -4.00 -3.45
CA HIS A 125 -12.87 -2.99 -2.41
C HIS A 125 -13.10 -1.58 -2.98
N LYS A 126 -13.79 -0.71 -2.23
CA LYS A 126 -14.13 0.66 -2.66
C LYS A 126 -12.95 1.49 -3.16
N SER A 127 -11.73 1.24 -2.67
CA SER A 127 -10.52 1.96 -3.11
C SER A 127 -10.16 1.71 -4.57
N VAL A 128 -10.53 0.55 -5.14
CA VAL A 128 -10.36 0.25 -6.56
C VAL A 128 -11.30 1.11 -7.40
N TYR A 129 -12.56 1.22 -6.99
CA TYR A 129 -13.53 2.13 -7.66
C TYR A 129 -13.08 3.58 -7.58
N GLN A 130 -12.58 4.01 -6.43
CA GLN A 130 -12.03 5.36 -6.26
C GLN A 130 -10.84 5.61 -7.18
N GLY A 131 -9.90 4.66 -7.27
CA GLY A 131 -8.73 4.77 -8.13
C GLY A 131 -9.08 4.72 -9.62
N ALA A 132 -9.76 3.67 -10.05
CA ALA A 132 -10.01 3.43 -11.48
C ALA A 132 -11.07 4.38 -12.07
N LEU A 133 -12.19 4.60 -11.36
CA LEU A 133 -13.32 5.32 -11.93
C LEU A 133 -13.28 6.81 -11.57
N LEU A 134 -13.08 7.16 -10.30
CA LEU A 134 -13.16 8.56 -9.88
C LEU A 134 -11.87 9.33 -10.17
N GLN A 135 -10.70 8.71 -10.05
CA GLN A 135 -9.43 9.41 -10.27
C GLN A 135 -8.89 9.27 -11.69
N CYS A 136 -9.10 8.12 -12.34
CA CYS A 136 -8.59 7.87 -13.68
C CYS A 136 -9.68 8.05 -14.78
N SER A 137 -10.94 8.20 -14.43
CA SER A 137 -12.04 8.24 -15.39
C SER A 137 -12.04 7.07 -16.37
N ALA A 138 -11.61 5.89 -15.91
CA ALA A 138 -11.59 4.67 -16.70
C ALA A 138 -13.01 4.12 -16.86
N ILE A 139 -13.26 3.43 -17.97
CA ILE A 139 -14.55 2.83 -18.32
C ILE A 139 -14.60 1.40 -17.76
N PRO A 140 -15.47 1.10 -16.78
CA PRO A 140 -15.54 -0.22 -16.19
C PRO A 140 -16.35 -1.19 -17.05
N VAL A 141 -15.84 -2.41 -17.17
CA VAL A 141 -16.62 -3.59 -17.56
C VAL A 141 -16.65 -4.53 -16.35
N PHE A 142 -17.83 -4.73 -15.81
CA PHE A 142 -18.00 -5.53 -14.62
C PHE A 142 -18.07 -7.02 -14.94
N LEU A 143 -17.30 -7.80 -14.20
CA LEU A 143 -17.44 -9.26 -14.16
C LEU A 143 -18.48 -9.60 -13.08
N ASP A 144 -19.50 -10.37 -13.48
CA ASP A 144 -20.55 -10.77 -12.57
C ASP A 144 -20.07 -11.81 -11.56
N SER A 145 -20.49 -11.64 -10.32
CA SER A 145 -20.17 -12.57 -9.23
C SER A 145 -21.33 -13.53 -9.01
N LEU A 146 -21.00 -14.79 -8.78
CA LEU A 146 -21.96 -15.79 -8.34
C LEU A 146 -22.38 -15.53 -6.90
N ARG A 147 -23.58 -15.97 -6.53
CA ARG A 147 -24.07 -15.92 -5.15
C ARG A 147 -24.44 -17.33 -4.67
N LEU A 148 -24.02 -17.64 -3.46
CA LEU A 148 -24.48 -18.83 -2.76
C LEU A 148 -25.94 -18.68 -2.34
N LYS A 149 -26.60 -19.78 -2.00
CA LYS A 149 -28.00 -19.77 -1.51
C LYS A 149 -28.16 -18.89 -0.26
N SER A 150 -27.12 -18.73 0.55
CA SER A 150 -27.05 -17.83 1.71
C SER A 150 -26.96 -16.34 1.34
N GLY A 151 -26.85 -15.98 0.04
CA GLY A 151 -26.67 -14.60 -0.41
C GLY A 151 -25.21 -14.12 -0.44
N ILE A 152 -24.28 -14.90 0.11
CA ILE A 152 -22.85 -14.58 0.12
C ILE A 152 -22.32 -14.59 -1.31
N ILE A 153 -21.52 -13.58 -1.65
CA ILE A 153 -20.84 -13.52 -2.94
C ILE A 153 -19.81 -14.66 -3.01
N SER A 154 -19.81 -15.36 -4.12
CA SER A 154 -18.86 -16.42 -4.45
C SER A 154 -17.93 -15.95 -5.59
N GLY A 155 -17.29 -16.85 -6.29
CA GLY A 155 -16.40 -16.54 -7.40
C GLY A 155 -17.06 -15.80 -8.57
N ILE A 156 -16.27 -15.49 -9.58
CA ILE A 156 -16.72 -14.84 -10.81
C ILE A 156 -17.53 -15.83 -11.65
N ASP A 157 -18.63 -15.35 -12.21
CA ASP A 157 -19.38 -16.14 -13.19
C ASP A 157 -18.53 -16.34 -14.47
N ARG A 158 -18.29 -17.60 -14.82
CA ARG A 158 -17.49 -17.96 -16.00
C ARG A 158 -18.08 -17.40 -17.31
N HIS A 159 -19.39 -17.17 -17.39
CA HIS A 159 -20.00 -16.57 -18.55
C HIS A 159 -19.54 -15.12 -18.77
N SER A 160 -19.32 -14.38 -17.69
CA SER A 160 -18.79 -12.99 -17.79
C SER A 160 -17.32 -12.95 -18.23
N LEU A 161 -16.56 -14.06 -18.13
CA LEU A 161 -15.19 -14.18 -18.62
C LEU A 161 -15.10 -14.67 -20.08
N ASN A 162 -16.22 -14.90 -20.75
CA ASN A 162 -16.22 -15.36 -22.14
C ASN A 162 -15.68 -14.26 -23.08
N GLU A 163 -14.69 -14.58 -23.91
CA GLU A 163 -14.03 -13.61 -24.80
C GLU A 163 -15.02 -12.89 -25.72
N LYS A 164 -15.99 -13.61 -26.29
CA LYS A 164 -17.00 -13.01 -27.18
C LYS A 164 -17.88 -12.00 -26.43
N HIS A 165 -18.25 -12.34 -25.19
CA HIS A 165 -19.00 -11.43 -24.33
C HIS A 165 -18.17 -10.17 -24.00
N LEU A 166 -16.93 -10.35 -23.57
CA LEU A 166 -16.03 -9.24 -23.21
C LEU A 166 -15.78 -8.33 -24.41
N ARG A 167 -15.55 -8.88 -25.61
CA ARG A 167 -15.38 -8.06 -26.82
C ARG A 167 -16.65 -7.28 -27.18
N LYS A 168 -17.83 -7.87 -26.99
CA LYS A 168 -19.11 -7.19 -27.20
C LYS A 168 -19.27 -6.02 -26.23
N GLU A 169 -18.99 -6.21 -24.95
CA GLU A 169 -19.07 -5.15 -23.95
C GLU A 169 -18.04 -4.04 -24.19
N ALA A 170 -16.80 -4.39 -24.53
CA ALA A 170 -15.78 -3.41 -24.92
C ALA A 170 -16.25 -2.57 -26.10
N ALA A 171 -16.78 -3.21 -27.15
CA ALA A 171 -17.26 -2.52 -28.34
C ALA A 171 -18.52 -1.66 -28.10
N ARG A 172 -19.32 -2.01 -27.10
CA ARG A 172 -20.52 -1.23 -26.70
C ARG A 172 -20.14 0.02 -25.93
N LEU A 173 -19.16 -0.09 -25.01
CA LEU A 173 -18.76 1.01 -24.12
C LEU A 173 -17.72 1.94 -24.76
N ALA A 174 -16.83 1.38 -25.58
CA ALA A 174 -15.78 2.09 -26.28
C ALA A 174 -15.71 1.57 -27.74
N PRO A 175 -16.48 2.13 -28.68
CA PRO A 175 -16.59 1.63 -30.06
C PRO A 175 -15.24 1.54 -30.79
N GLU A 176 -14.30 2.40 -30.47
CA GLU A 176 -12.94 2.40 -31.02
C GLU A 176 -12.13 1.17 -30.61
N SER A 177 -12.56 0.48 -29.55
CA SER A 177 -11.92 -0.75 -29.05
C SER A 177 -12.10 -1.95 -29.98
N LYS A 178 -13.07 -1.91 -30.90
CA LYS A 178 -13.37 -3.01 -31.85
C LYS A 178 -12.16 -3.50 -32.64
N ARG A 179 -11.26 -2.58 -32.96
CA ARG A 179 -10.04 -2.87 -33.75
C ARG A 179 -8.84 -3.26 -32.89
N LYS A 180 -8.94 -3.12 -31.57
CA LYS A 180 -7.83 -3.43 -30.65
C LYS A 180 -7.75 -4.94 -30.39
N LYS A 181 -6.55 -5.52 -30.55
CA LYS A 181 -6.31 -6.93 -30.19
C LYS A 181 -6.53 -7.17 -28.70
N ARG A 182 -6.16 -6.21 -27.86
CA ARG A 182 -6.34 -6.21 -26.40
C ARG A 182 -7.06 -4.93 -26.00
N PRO A 183 -8.40 -4.95 -25.93
CA PRO A 183 -9.19 -3.73 -25.66
C PRO A 183 -9.07 -3.27 -24.21
N TYR A 184 -8.86 -4.18 -23.27
CA TYR A 184 -8.75 -3.88 -21.85
C TYR A 184 -7.32 -3.51 -21.46
N ARG A 185 -7.18 -2.43 -20.74
CA ARG A 185 -5.88 -1.98 -20.22
C ARG A 185 -5.49 -2.74 -18.97
N LEU A 186 -6.44 -3.02 -18.09
CA LEU A 186 -6.22 -3.62 -16.78
C LEU A 186 -7.40 -4.53 -16.42
N ALA A 187 -7.14 -5.58 -15.65
CA ALA A 187 -8.14 -6.38 -14.96
C ALA A 187 -7.80 -6.40 -13.47
N ILE A 188 -8.78 -6.09 -12.63
CA ILE A 188 -8.63 -6.10 -11.18
C ILE A 188 -9.66 -7.06 -10.61
N ILE A 189 -9.17 -8.14 -10.02
CA ILE A 189 -9.97 -9.27 -9.55
C ILE A 189 -9.72 -9.47 -8.06
N GLN A 190 -10.80 -9.58 -7.29
CA GLN A 190 -10.76 -9.86 -5.86
C GLN A 190 -10.83 -11.38 -5.64
N PHE A 191 -9.84 -11.93 -4.94
CA PHE A 191 -9.81 -13.37 -4.62
C PHE A 191 -10.50 -13.75 -3.31
N ALA A 192 -10.84 -12.78 -2.49
CA ALA A 192 -11.52 -13.02 -1.22
C ALA A 192 -12.82 -12.22 -1.13
N THR A 193 -13.79 -12.73 -0.37
CA THR A 193 -14.99 -11.98 0.02
C THR A 193 -14.76 -11.30 1.37
N TYR A 194 -15.37 -10.15 1.55
CA TYR A 194 -15.43 -9.47 2.84
C TYR A 194 -16.71 -9.87 3.59
#